data_10c184d8232e6ac1c52c9463cb91a33b
#
_entry.id   10c184d8232e6ac1c52c9463cb91a33b
#
_cell.length_a   1.000
_cell.length_b   1.000
_cell.length_c   1.000
_cell.angle_alpha   90.00
_cell.angle_beta   90.00
_cell.angle_gamma   90.00
#
_symmetry.space_group_name_H-M   'P 1'
#
loop_
_entity.id
_entity.type
_entity.pdbx_description
1 polymer ?
#
loop_
_entity_poly.entity_id
_entity_poly.type
_entity_poly.pdbx_seq_one_letter_code
_entity_poly.pdbx_strand_id
1 'polypeptide(L)'
;MKHRSMTVLRAGMFLISAALFGVLVWLLWQTVPWAAVRWGILGLCAAIFAVVGLWAWYQRRQVSLFADDLCETLDALMSGRTVEGYQPYEDSLTAKVQGKLMQYFDIMNEGKRQSQRDKETIQGLVSDISHQVKTPIANIKMFTGILRGHDLPPEKRAEFLATMDGQIDKLDFLMQSLIKMSRLETGTFTLHMEEARLSDTIAQAMSTVWAKAEAKGIDLSAECDGAITVQHDPKWTAEAIGNILDNAVKYTSPGGKVAVTVRPWQFYTRVDITDTGIGIPEEYYNDVFQRFYRAPEVAAQEGVGLGLYLANGIITRQKGYISVKSKVGEGTTFSVYLLS
;
A
#
# COMPACT_ATOMS: atom_id res chain seq x y z
N MET A 1 -24.42 17.99 -33.33
CA MET A 1 -25.38 19.07 -33.55
C MET A 1 -24.83 20.47 -33.23
N LYS A 2 -23.99 20.68 -32.22
CA LYS A 2 -23.43 22.03 -31.85
C LYS A 2 -22.52 22.66 -32.94
N HIS A 3 -21.81 21.88 -33.74
CA HIS A 3 -20.90 22.42 -34.78
C HIS A 3 -21.64 23.07 -35.95
N ARG A 4 -22.81 22.53 -36.33
CA ARG A 4 -23.66 23.11 -37.38
C ARG A 4 -24.28 24.47 -36.95
N SER A 5 -24.61 24.63 -35.66
CA SER A 5 -25.21 25.90 -35.17
C SER A 5 -24.18 27.03 -35.16
N MET A 6 -22.93 26.77 -34.85
CA MET A 6 -21.85 27.77 -34.84
C MET A 6 -21.45 28.25 -36.24
N THR A 7 -21.45 27.34 -37.23
CA THR A 7 -21.18 27.70 -38.63
C THR A 7 -22.33 28.55 -39.19
N VAL A 8 -23.58 28.21 -38.87
CA VAL A 8 -24.77 29.01 -39.27
C VAL A 8 -24.76 30.38 -38.61
N LEU A 9 -24.42 30.46 -37.32
CA LEU A 9 -24.33 31.76 -36.62
C LEU A 9 -23.25 32.68 -37.21
N ARG A 10 -22.10 32.11 -37.57
CA ARG A 10 -20.97 32.83 -38.19
C ARG A 10 -21.31 33.31 -39.61
N ALA A 11 -21.96 32.46 -40.40
CA ALA A 11 -22.46 32.83 -41.72
C ALA A 11 -23.49 33.94 -41.62
N GLY A 12 -24.37 33.87 -40.62
CA GLY A 12 -25.36 34.93 -40.32
C GLY A 12 -24.69 36.26 -39.96
N MET A 13 -23.68 36.26 -39.10
CA MET A 13 -22.94 37.49 -38.73
C MET A 13 -22.19 38.08 -39.94
N PHE A 14 -21.61 37.25 -40.80
CA PHE A 14 -20.96 37.73 -42.03
C PHE A 14 -21.97 38.35 -42.99
N LEU A 15 -23.14 37.74 -43.17
CA LEU A 15 -24.21 38.28 -44.00
C LEU A 15 -24.76 39.62 -43.45
N ILE A 16 -24.92 39.72 -42.11
CA ILE A 16 -25.37 40.96 -41.46
C ILE A 16 -24.33 42.07 -41.64
N SER A 17 -23.04 41.77 -41.47
CA SER A 17 -21.97 42.77 -41.67
C SER A 17 -21.86 43.20 -43.13
N ALA A 18 -22.04 42.31 -44.08
CA ALA A 18 -22.07 42.60 -45.51
C ALA A 18 -23.30 43.49 -45.89
N ALA A 19 -24.46 43.20 -45.32
CA ALA A 19 -25.66 44.00 -45.50
C ALA A 19 -25.52 45.41 -44.91
N LEU A 20 -24.97 45.54 -43.68
CA LEU A 20 -24.67 46.83 -43.06
C LEU A 20 -23.67 47.64 -43.87
N PHE A 21 -22.65 46.99 -44.43
CA PHE A 21 -21.70 47.65 -45.33
C PHE A 21 -22.36 48.11 -46.61
N GLY A 22 -23.25 47.33 -47.22
CA GLY A 22 -24.04 47.71 -48.37
C GLY A 22 -24.94 48.95 -48.12
N VAL A 23 -25.57 48.97 -46.93
CA VAL A 23 -26.39 50.15 -46.52
C VAL A 23 -25.50 51.39 -46.31
N LEU A 24 -24.35 51.25 -45.72
CA LEU A 24 -23.36 52.32 -45.52
C LEU A 24 -22.92 52.91 -46.87
N VAL A 25 -22.56 52.04 -47.84
CA VAL A 25 -22.17 52.43 -49.18
C VAL A 25 -23.31 53.20 -49.86
N TRP A 26 -24.55 52.73 -49.75
CA TRP A 26 -25.77 53.41 -50.33
C TRP A 26 -26.03 54.77 -49.70
N LEU A 27 -25.93 54.89 -48.38
CA LEU A 27 -26.06 56.15 -47.67
C LEU A 27 -24.97 57.13 -48.02
N LEU A 28 -23.72 56.71 -48.11
CA LEU A 28 -22.59 57.54 -48.54
C LEU A 28 -22.78 58.05 -49.97
N TRP A 29 -23.39 57.24 -50.85
CA TRP A 29 -23.64 57.63 -52.23
C TRP A 29 -24.71 58.76 -52.32
N GLN A 30 -25.70 58.82 -51.41
CA GLN A 30 -26.72 59.80 -51.37
C GLN A 30 -26.35 61.11 -50.62
N THR A 31 -25.55 61.00 -49.56
CA THR A 31 -25.31 62.11 -48.63
C THR A 31 -24.03 62.89 -48.86
N VAL A 32 -23.02 62.32 -49.48
CA VAL A 32 -21.68 62.92 -49.65
C VAL A 32 -21.46 63.30 -51.09
N PRO A 33 -21.47 64.63 -51.45
CA PRO A 33 -21.38 65.10 -52.86
C PRO A 33 -19.95 64.93 -53.46
N TRP A 34 -18.88 64.82 -52.66
CA TRP A 34 -17.50 64.84 -53.10
C TRP A 34 -16.97 63.42 -53.32
N ALA A 35 -16.65 63.07 -54.57
CA ALA A 35 -16.22 61.76 -54.98
C ALA A 35 -14.93 61.28 -54.23
N ALA A 36 -13.98 62.15 -54.01
CA ALA A 36 -12.74 61.82 -53.29
C ALA A 36 -12.99 61.41 -51.82
N VAL A 37 -13.89 62.00 -51.14
CA VAL A 37 -14.29 61.70 -49.74
C VAL A 37 -14.98 60.33 -49.68
N ARG A 38 -15.86 60.02 -50.63
CA ARG A 38 -16.52 58.69 -50.71
C ARG A 38 -15.52 57.56 -50.85
N TRP A 39 -14.55 57.66 -51.77
CA TRP A 39 -13.53 56.69 -52.00
C TRP A 39 -12.59 56.57 -50.79
N GLY A 40 -12.30 57.64 -50.08
CA GLY A 40 -11.50 57.59 -48.83
C GLY A 40 -12.19 56.81 -47.70
N ILE A 41 -13.53 57.06 -47.48
CA ILE A 41 -14.29 56.34 -46.46
C ILE A 41 -14.43 54.86 -46.82
N LEU A 42 -14.68 54.49 -48.07
CA LEU A 42 -14.78 53.13 -48.52
C LEU A 42 -13.45 52.43 -48.35
N GLY A 43 -12.33 53.08 -48.69
CA GLY A 43 -10.99 52.56 -48.48
C GLY A 43 -10.67 52.29 -47.02
N LEU A 44 -11.08 53.22 -46.10
CA LEU A 44 -10.90 53.04 -44.67
C LEU A 44 -11.74 51.87 -44.12
N CYS A 45 -13.01 51.77 -44.55
CA CYS A 45 -13.87 50.65 -44.15
C CYS A 45 -13.30 49.30 -44.66
N ALA A 46 -12.84 49.22 -45.88
CA ALA A 46 -12.19 48.01 -46.45
C ALA A 46 -10.94 47.63 -45.64
N ALA A 47 -10.12 48.63 -45.26
CA ALA A 47 -8.93 48.40 -44.45
C ALA A 47 -9.29 47.84 -43.05
N ILE A 48 -10.31 48.39 -42.39
CA ILE A 48 -10.81 47.90 -41.10
C ILE A 48 -11.30 46.44 -41.24
N PHE A 49 -12.10 46.14 -42.26
CA PHE A 49 -12.55 44.76 -42.51
C PHE A 49 -11.40 43.79 -42.75
N ALA A 50 -10.37 44.21 -43.50
CA ALA A 50 -9.18 43.40 -43.75
C ALA A 50 -8.42 43.11 -42.41
N VAL A 51 -8.26 44.14 -41.58
CA VAL A 51 -7.58 43.95 -40.27
C VAL A 51 -8.39 43.03 -39.34
N VAL A 52 -9.70 43.20 -39.27
CA VAL A 52 -10.57 42.32 -38.45
C VAL A 52 -10.57 40.90 -39.01
N GLY A 53 -10.55 40.71 -40.32
CA GLY A 53 -10.48 39.40 -40.97
C GLY A 53 -9.15 38.70 -40.68
N LEU A 54 -8.03 39.43 -40.80
CA LEU A 54 -6.69 38.91 -40.49
C LEU A 54 -6.58 38.55 -38.99
N TRP A 55 -7.11 39.41 -38.12
CA TRP A 55 -7.11 39.10 -36.67
C TRP A 55 -7.96 37.88 -36.33
N ALA A 56 -9.15 37.74 -36.92
CA ALA A 56 -10.02 36.59 -36.75
C ALA A 56 -9.38 35.28 -37.31
N TRP A 57 -8.65 35.37 -38.43
CA TRP A 57 -7.89 34.27 -39.00
C TRP A 57 -6.73 33.87 -38.07
N TYR A 58 -5.97 34.84 -37.55
CA TYR A 58 -4.89 34.60 -36.60
C TYR A 58 -5.40 33.93 -35.33
N GLN A 59 -6.46 34.41 -34.73
CA GLN A 59 -7.09 33.81 -33.56
C GLN A 59 -7.53 32.36 -33.81
N ARG A 60 -8.14 32.09 -34.97
CA ARG A 60 -8.52 30.72 -35.33
C ARG A 60 -7.31 29.77 -35.42
N ARG A 61 -6.24 30.26 -36.05
CA ARG A 61 -5.01 29.48 -36.19
C ARG A 61 -4.39 29.15 -34.83
N GLN A 62 -4.37 30.12 -33.90
CA GLN A 62 -3.87 29.89 -32.53
C GLN A 62 -4.68 28.83 -31.77
N VAL A 63 -6.02 28.92 -31.83
CA VAL A 63 -6.89 27.92 -31.19
C VAL A 63 -6.73 26.53 -31.81
N SER A 64 -6.52 26.43 -33.11
CA SER A 64 -6.30 25.14 -33.78
C SER A 64 -4.97 24.50 -33.33
N LEU A 65 -3.89 25.28 -33.34
CA LEU A 65 -2.57 24.82 -32.88
C LEU A 65 -2.60 24.36 -31.44
N PHE A 66 -3.28 25.13 -30.57
CA PHE A 66 -3.49 24.77 -29.17
C PHE A 66 -4.24 23.43 -29.00
N ALA A 67 -5.30 23.22 -29.81
CA ALA A 67 -6.07 21.98 -29.76
C ALA A 67 -5.25 20.78 -30.27
N ASP A 68 -4.47 20.96 -31.34
CA ASP A 68 -3.62 19.92 -31.91
C ASP A 68 -2.52 19.51 -30.91
N ASP A 69 -1.89 20.48 -30.24
CA ASP A 69 -0.88 20.26 -29.19
C ASP A 69 -1.46 19.49 -27.99
N LEU A 70 -2.69 19.83 -27.56
CA LEU A 70 -3.37 19.10 -26.48
C LEU A 70 -3.72 17.66 -26.88
N CYS A 71 -4.18 17.45 -28.10
CA CYS A 71 -4.47 16.11 -28.61
C CYS A 71 -3.20 15.24 -28.67
N GLU A 72 -2.10 15.81 -29.16
CA GLU A 72 -0.80 15.12 -29.21
C GLU A 72 -0.31 14.77 -27.81
N THR A 73 -0.42 15.70 -26.86
CA THR A 73 -0.08 15.45 -25.43
C THR A 73 -0.91 14.31 -24.85
N LEU A 74 -2.22 14.30 -25.09
CA LEU A 74 -3.12 13.23 -24.62
C LEU A 74 -2.77 11.88 -25.26
N ASP A 75 -2.50 11.85 -26.57
CA ASP A 75 -2.14 10.61 -27.27
C ASP A 75 -0.79 10.08 -26.80
N ALA A 76 0.18 10.94 -26.51
CA ALA A 76 1.47 10.56 -25.93
C ALA A 76 1.27 9.96 -24.53
N LEU A 77 0.51 10.62 -23.65
CA LEU A 77 0.19 10.12 -22.31
C LEU A 77 -0.55 8.78 -22.35
N MET A 78 -1.56 8.62 -23.20
CA MET A 78 -2.32 7.38 -23.36
C MET A 78 -1.48 6.21 -23.89
N SER A 79 -0.49 6.51 -24.74
CA SER A 79 0.42 5.49 -25.29
C SER A 79 1.65 5.22 -24.41
N GLY A 80 1.78 5.92 -23.28
CA GLY A 80 2.93 5.76 -22.36
C GLY A 80 4.23 6.32 -22.90
N ARG A 81 4.19 7.18 -23.92
CA ARG A 81 5.35 7.88 -24.47
C ARG A 81 5.64 9.15 -23.70
N THR A 82 6.88 9.57 -23.66
CA THR A 82 7.27 10.87 -23.13
C THR A 82 6.77 11.98 -24.05
N VAL A 83 6.18 13.03 -23.47
CA VAL A 83 5.74 14.20 -24.22
C VAL A 83 6.98 14.98 -24.68
N GLU A 84 7.29 14.91 -25.99
CA GLU A 84 8.39 15.67 -26.57
C GLU A 84 8.01 17.17 -26.61
N GLY A 85 8.93 18.03 -26.15
CA GLY A 85 8.73 19.49 -26.20
C GLY A 85 8.07 20.14 -25.00
N TYR A 86 7.72 19.38 -23.95
CA TYR A 86 7.21 19.99 -22.70
C TYR A 86 8.29 20.84 -22.02
N GLN A 87 8.01 22.15 -21.89
CA GLN A 87 8.88 23.09 -21.16
C GLN A 87 8.17 23.55 -19.90
N PRO A 88 8.51 23.01 -18.70
CA PRO A 88 7.79 23.26 -17.47
C PRO A 88 7.88 24.70 -16.97
N TYR A 89 8.76 25.51 -17.54
CA TYR A 89 9.03 26.90 -17.12
C TYR A 89 8.46 27.94 -18.10
N GLU A 90 7.76 27.55 -19.14
CA GLU A 90 7.12 28.47 -20.05
C GLU A 90 5.77 28.95 -19.48
N ASP A 91 5.61 30.27 -19.35
CA ASP A 91 4.38 30.86 -18.78
C ASP A 91 3.25 30.94 -19.85
N SER A 92 3.11 29.89 -20.64
CA SER A 92 2.05 29.76 -21.64
C SER A 92 0.83 29.02 -21.08
N LEU A 93 -0.35 29.32 -21.62
CA LEU A 93 -1.58 28.61 -21.25
C LEU A 93 -1.47 27.11 -21.57
N THR A 94 -0.81 26.78 -22.68
CA THR A 94 -0.56 25.40 -23.14
C THR A 94 0.26 24.64 -22.12
N ALA A 95 1.41 25.20 -21.67
CA ALA A 95 2.27 24.57 -20.68
C ALA A 95 1.56 24.34 -19.34
N LYS A 96 0.72 25.31 -18.91
CA LYS A 96 -0.11 25.16 -17.69
C LYS A 96 -1.12 24.01 -17.80
N VAL A 97 -1.79 23.88 -18.93
CA VAL A 97 -2.78 22.81 -19.14
C VAL A 97 -2.07 21.46 -19.28
N GLN A 98 -0.99 21.39 -20.05
CA GLN A 98 -0.17 20.18 -20.20
C GLN A 98 0.38 19.70 -18.85
N GLY A 99 0.91 20.61 -18.02
CA GLY A 99 1.40 20.28 -16.67
C GLY A 99 0.30 19.71 -15.76
N LYS A 100 -0.92 20.28 -15.83
CA LYS A 100 -2.06 19.74 -15.09
C LYS A 100 -2.52 18.38 -15.59
N LEU A 101 -2.50 18.16 -16.89
CA LEU A 101 -2.81 16.85 -17.48
C LEU A 101 -1.78 15.79 -17.06
N MET A 102 -0.49 16.10 -17.12
CA MET A 102 0.59 15.22 -16.66
C MET A 102 0.43 14.87 -15.18
N GLN A 103 0.24 15.86 -14.33
CA GLN A 103 0.00 15.64 -12.89
C GLN A 103 -1.19 14.71 -12.64
N TYR A 104 -2.29 14.90 -13.35
CA TYR A 104 -3.48 14.05 -13.23
C TYR A 104 -3.21 12.62 -13.71
N PHE A 105 -2.45 12.47 -14.80
CA PHE A 105 -2.10 11.19 -15.36
C PHE A 105 -1.14 10.40 -14.44
N ASP A 106 -0.19 11.09 -13.80
CA ASP A 106 0.71 10.48 -12.81
C ASP A 106 -0.06 9.97 -11.60
N ILE A 107 -1.00 10.75 -11.07
CA ILE A 107 -1.88 10.33 -9.96
C ILE A 107 -2.71 9.12 -10.37
N MET A 108 -3.29 9.11 -11.57
CA MET A 108 -4.06 7.96 -12.07
C MET A 108 -3.21 6.70 -12.24
N ASN A 109 -2.00 6.85 -12.81
CA ASN A 109 -1.09 5.74 -13.00
C ASN A 109 -0.60 5.16 -11.67
N GLU A 110 -0.29 6.03 -10.69
CA GLU A 110 0.07 5.56 -9.34
C GLU A 110 -1.11 4.83 -8.67
N GLY A 111 -2.32 5.36 -8.78
CA GLY A 111 -3.53 4.66 -8.30
C GLY A 111 -3.74 3.30 -8.97
N LYS A 112 -3.51 3.21 -10.29
CA LYS A 112 -3.59 1.94 -11.03
C LYS A 112 -2.50 0.95 -10.60
N ARG A 113 -1.27 1.43 -10.41
CA ARG A 113 -0.15 0.61 -9.91
C ARG A 113 -0.43 0.10 -8.51
N GLN A 114 -0.95 0.95 -7.63
CA GLN A 114 -1.32 0.57 -6.27
C GLN A 114 -2.42 -0.50 -6.29
N SER A 115 -3.48 -0.30 -7.04
CA SER A 115 -4.56 -1.29 -7.20
C SER A 115 -4.06 -2.63 -7.76
N GLN A 116 -3.09 -2.60 -8.68
CA GLN A 116 -2.49 -3.83 -9.22
C GLN A 116 -1.66 -4.56 -8.15
N ARG A 117 -0.84 -3.82 -7.37
CA ARG A 117 -0.08 -4.38 -6.24
C ARG A 117 -1.01 -4.99 -5.19
N ASP A 118 -2.10 -4.30 -4.86
CA ASP A 118 -3.09 -4.80 -3.90
C ASP A 118 -3.73 -6.10 -4.41
N LYS A 119 -4.06 -6.18 -5.69
CA LYS A 119 -4.59 -7.39 -6.32
C LYS A 119 -3.60 -8.55 -6.27
N GLU A 120 -2.33 -8.31 -6.61
CA GLU A 120 -1.27 -9.33 -6.56
C GLU A 120 -1.04 -9.80 -5.12
N THR A 121 -1.08 -8.88 -4.17
CA THR A 121 -0.98 -9.17 -2.74
C THR A 121 -2.12 -10.08 -2.28
N ILE A 122 -3.37 -9.77 -2.66
CA ILE A 122 -4.53 -10.59 -2.33
C ILE A 122 -4.46 -11.97 -3.00
N GLN A 123 -4.06 -12.05 -4.26
CA GLN A 123 -3.90 -13.32 -4.97
C GLN A 123 -2.84 -14.21 -4.31
N GLY A 124 -1.69 -13.64 -3.95
CA GLY A 124 -0.65 -14.34 -3.20
C GLY A 124 -1.17 -14.86 -1.86
N LEU A 125 -1.89 -14.01 -1.11
CA LEU A 125 -2.49 -14.36 0.16
C LEU A 125 -3.47 -15.55 0.04
N VAL A 126 -4.38 -15.52 -0.93
CA VAL A 126 -5.34 -16.61 -1.16
C VAL A 126 -4.62 -17.91 -1.52
N SER A 127 -3.56 -17.85 -2.31
CA SER A 127 -2.74 -19.00 -2.66
C SER A 127 -2.07 -19.61 -1.43
N ASP A 128 -1.42 -18.77 -0.62
CA ASP A 128 -0.72 -19.18 0.60
C ASP A 128 -1.67 -19.83 1.60
N ILE A 129 -2.83 -19.20 1.86
CA ILE A 129 -3.88 -19.74 2.72
C ILE A 129 -4.34 -21.10 2.21
N SER A 130 -4.59 -21.22 0.90
CA SER A 130 -5.06 -22.47 0.30
C SER A 130 -4.07 -23.60 0.53
N HIS A 131 -2.78 -23.33 0.39
CA HIS A 131 -1.72 -24.32 0.67
C HIS A 131 -1.65 -24.69 2.15
N GLN A 132 -1.73 -23.72 3.06
CA GLN A 132 -1.63 -23.96 4.50
C GLN A 132 -2.85 -24.68 5.07
N VAL A 133 -4.03 -24.52 4.47
CA VAL A 133 -5.27 -25.21 4.87
C VAL A 133 -5.36 -26.63 4.27
N LYS A 134 -4.91 -26.81 3.02
CA LYS A 134 -5.02 -28.09 2.32
C LYS A 134 -4.29 -29.22 3.03
N THR A 135 -3.10 -28.96 3.57
CA THR A 135 -2.25 -29.97 4.21
C THR A 135 -2.90 -30.55 5.47
N PRO A 136 -3.30 -29.77 6.51
CA PRO A 136 -3.95 -30.32 7.68
C PRO A 136 -5.29 -31.03 7.35
N ILE A 137 -6.08 -30.51 6.42
CA ILE A 137 -7.32 -31.16 5.99
C ILE A 137 -7.02 -32.52 5.34
N ALA A 138 -6.00 -32.61 4.49
CA ALA A 138 -5.61 -33.89 3.86
C ALA A 138 -5.16 -34.92 4.91
N ASN A 139 -4.40 -34.50 5.92
CA ASN A 139 -3.95 -35.34 7.03
C ASN A 139 -5.14 -35.85 7.86
N ILE A 140 -6.06 -34.95 8.25
CA ILE A 140 -7.28 -35.34 8.98
C ILE A 140 -8.09 -36.37 8.17
N LYS A 141 -8.27 -36.12 6.87
CA LYS A 141 -9.01 -37.03 5.99
C LYS A 141 -8.33 -38.40 5.87
N MET A 142 -7.00 -38.43 5.76
CA MET A 142 -6.20 -39.65 5.69
C MET A 142 -6.37 -40.47 6.97
N PHE A 143 -6.14 -39.88 8.16
CA PHE A 143 -6.27 -40.58 9.44
C PHE A 143 -7.69 -41.03 9.71
N THR A 144 -8.70 -40.23 9.33
CA THR A 144 -10.10 -40.65 9.41
C THR A 144 -10.38 -41.88 8.53
N GLY A 145 -9.78 -41.95 7.34
CA GLY A 145 -9.90 -43.11 6.45
C GLY A 145 -9.26 -44.37 7.06
N ILE A 146 -8.08 -44.23 7.67
CA ILE A 146 -7.37 -45.35 8.35
C ILE A 146 -8.20 -45.85 9.53
N LEU A 147 -8.71 -44.94 10.37
CA LEU A 147 -9.50 -45.29 11.56
C LEU A 147 -10.82 -46.00 11.22
N ARG A 148 -11.41 -45.73 10.02
CA ARG A 148 -12.62 -46.39 9.55
C ARG A 148 -12.39 -47.74 8.89
N GLY A 149 -11.25 -47.91 8.22
CA GLY A 149 -10.96 -49.06 7.37
C GLY A 149 -10.15 -50.19 8.03
N HIS A 150 -9.62 -49.97 9.23
CA HIS A 150 -8.73 -50.93 9.88
C HIS A 150 -9.12 -51.14 11.34
N ASP A 151 -9.00 -52.39 11.79
CA ASP A 151 -9.09 -52.70 13.22
C ASP A 151 -7.69 -52.47 13.84
N LEU A 152 -7.54 -51.34 14.51
CA LEU A 152 -6.26 -50.88 15.07
C LEU A 152 -6.20 -51.12 16.55
N PRO A 153 -4.97 -51.43 17.08
CA PRO A 153 -4.73 -51.48 18.52
C PRO A 153 -5.14 -50.16 19.19
N PRO A 154 -5.69 -50.18 20.41
CA PRO A 154 -6.15 -48.98 21.12
C PRO A 154 -5.10 -47.88 21.20
N GLU A 155 -3.82 -48.22 21.37
CA GLU A 155 -2.69 -47.28 21.43
C GLU A 155 -2.50 -46.53 20.11
N LYS A 156 -2.55 -47.24 18.96
CA LYS A 156 -2.42 -46.62 17.64
C LYS A 156 -3.62 -45.77 17.29
N ARG A 157 -4.80 -46.16 17.76
CA ARG A 157 -6.02 -45.37 17.60
C ARG A 157 -5.93 -44.06 18.36
N ALA A 158 -5.45 -44.08 19.61
CA ALA A 158 -5.20 -42.91 20.42
C ALA A 158 -4.14 -41.98 19.79
N GLU A 159 -3.05 -42.54 19.25
CA GLU A 159 -2.01 -41.78 18.55
C GLU A 159 -2.57 -41.02 17.32
N PHE A 160 -3.39 -41.67 16.49
CA PHE A 160 -3.99 -41.04 15.32
C PHE A 160 -5.00 -39.96 15.69
N LEU A 161 -5.79 -40.19 16.74
CA LEU A 161 -6.73 -39.16 17.25
C LEU A 161 -5.95 -37.95 17.78
N ALA A 162 -4.91 -38.14 18.57
CA ALA A 162 -4.07 -37.03 19.05
C ALA A 162 -3.41 -36.26 17.88
N THR A 163 -2.98 -36.98 16.83
CA THR A 163 -2.44 -36.33 15.63
C THR A 163 -3.48 -35.48 14.90
N MET A 164 -4.73 -35.98 14.81
CA MET A 164 -5.83 -35.24 14.22
C MET A 164 -6.20 -33.99 15.04
N ASP A 165 -6.23 -34.12 16.36
CA ASP A 165 -6.45 -32.96 17.27
C ASP A 165 -5.39 -31.89 17.04
N GLY A 166 -4.11 -32.25 16.95
CA GLY A 166 -3.04 -31.31 16.60
C GLY A 166 -3.20 -30.64 15.23
N GLN A 167 -3.79 -31.33 14.23
CA GLN A 167 -4.11 -30.68 12.94
C GLN A 167 -5.29 -29.70 13.06
N ILE A 168 -6.26 -29.98 13.92
CA ILE A 168 -7.39 -29.07 14.21
C ILE A 168 -6.89 -27.82 14.91
N ASP A 169 -6.05 -27.97 15.94
CA ASP A 169 -5.42 -26.86 16.65
C ASP A 169 -4.63 -25.95 15.70
N LYS A 170 -3.91 -26.56 14.76
CA LYS A 170 -3.18 -25.83 13.71
C LYS A 170 -4.12 -25.03 12.81
N LEU A 171 -5.28 -25.58 12.43
CA LEU A 171 -6.29 -24.88 11.63
C LEU A 171 -6.92 -23.71 12.42
N ASP A 172 -7.22 -23.90 13.71
CA ASP A 172 -7.75 -22.83 14.54
C ASP A 172 -6.74 -21.69 14.70
N PHE A 173 -5.47 -22.01 14.99
CA PHE A 173 -4.39 -21.02 15.05
C PHE A 173 -4.26 -20.24 13.72
N LEU A 174 -4.31 -20.95 12.57
CA LEU A 174 -4.27 -20.34 11.25
C LEU A 174 -5.45 -19.35 11.08
N MET A 175 -6.67 -19.77 11.42
CA MET A 175 -7.87 -18.96 11.31
C MET A 175 -7.78 -17.67 12.16
N GLN A 176 -7.37 -17.80 13.43
CA GLN A 176 -7.18 -16.67 14.34
C GLN A 176 -6.12 -15.68 13.82
N SER A 177 -5.01 -16.22 13.30
CA SER A 177 -3.94 -15.42 12.73
C SER A 177 -4.37 -14.67 11.47
N LEU A 178 -5.18 -15.30 10.60
CA LEU A 178 -5.75 -14.68 9.41
C LEU A 178 -6.73 -13.56 9.74
N ILE A 179 -7.55 -13.73 10.76
CA ILE A 179 -8.46 -12.67 11.23
C ILE A 179 -7.65 -11.45 11.72
N LYS A 180 -6.60 -11.69 12.53
CA LYS A 180 -5.71 -10.62 13.02
C LYS A 180 -5.01 -9.91 11.84
N MET A 181 -4.47 -10.67 10.89
CA MET A 181 -3.82 -10.14 9.70
C MET A 181 -4.79 -9.33 8.83
N SER A 182 -5.99 -9.84 8.57
CA SER A 182 -7.02 -9.13 7.81
C SER A 182 -7.36 -7.77 8.43
N ARG A 183 -7.49 -7.72 9.75
CA ARG A 183 -7.73 -6.45 10.49
C ARG A 183 -6.55 -5.49 10.36
N LEU A 184 -5.32 -6.01 10.42
CA LEU A 184 -4.12 -5.21 10.20
C LEU A 184 -4.09 -4.61 8.78
N GLU A 185 -4.37 -5.39 7.74
CA GLU A 185 -4.27 -4.94 6.36
C GLU A 185 -5.39 -3.97 5.95
N THR A 186 -6.62 -4.23 6.36
CA THR A 186 -7.78 -3.40 6.01
C THR A 186 -7.86 -2.06 6.76
N GLY A 187 -6.95 -1.81 7.70
CA GLY A 187 -7.01 -0.59 8.52
C GLY A 187 -8.15 -0.55 9.53
N THR A 188 -8.95 -1.63 9.64
CA THR A 188 -10.01 -1.78 10.65
C THR A 188 -9.47 -2.10 12.04
N PHE A 189 -8.16 -2.17 12.14
CA PHE A 189 -7.42 -2.38 13.37
C PHE A 189 -7.31 -1.07 14.14
N THR A 190 -8.16 -0.91 15.16
CA THR A 190 -8.14 0.27 16.03
C THR A 190 -7.15 0.03 17.17
N LEU A 191 -6.09 0.84 17.22
CA LEU A 191 -5.15 0.87 18.33
C LEU A 191 -5.69 1.79 19.42
N HIS A 192 -5.63 1.34 20.65
CA HIS A 192 -5.90 2.12 21.85
C HIS A 192 -4.58 2.48 22.51
N MET A 193 -3.97 3.56 22.00
CA MET A 193 -2.69 4.05 22.53
C MET A 193 -2.91 4.72 23.88
N GLU A 194 -2.22 4.24 24.91
CA GLU A 194 -2.26 4.81 26.27
C GLU A 194 -0.87 4.79 26.91
N GLU A 195 -0.65 5.64 27.87
CA GLU A 195 0.56 5.59 28.67
C GLU A 195 0.43 4.47 29.71
N ALA A 196 1.14 3.37 29.46
CA ALA A 196 1.04 2.17 30.29
C ALA A 196 2.42 1.66 30.71
N ARG A 197 2.46 0.92 31.84
CA ARG A 197 3.69 0.29 32.33
C ARG A 197 4.10 -0.84 31.39
N LEU A 198 5.32 -0.75 30.89
CA LEU A 198 5.83 -1.76 29.97
C LEU A 198 6.08 -3.11 30.66
N SER A 199 6.40 -3.10 31.96
CA SER A 199 6.54 -4.30 32.80
C SER A 199 5.28 -5.18 32.79
N ASP A 200 4.08 -4.54 32.88
CA ASP A 200 2.81 -5.26 32.92
C ASP A 200 2.50 -5.91 31.56
N THR A 201 2.78 -5.18 30.47
CA THR A 201 2.66 -5.67 29.10
C THR A 201 3.58 -6.86 28.82
N ILE A 202 4.84 -6.79 29.29
CA ILE A 202 5.81 -7.89 29.18
C ILE A 202 5.36 -9.10 29.99
N ALA A 203 4.90 -8.89 31.23
CA ALA A 203 4.40 -9.97 32.08
C ALA A 203 3.22 -10.70 31.43
N GLN A 204 2.29 -9.94 30.81
CA GLN A 204 1.19 -10.52 30.05
C GLN A 204 1.70 -11.36 28.86
N ALA A 205 2.66 -10.86 28.09
CA ALA A 205 3.25 -11.59 26.98
C ALA A 205 3.95 -12.88 27.47
N MET A 206 4.75 -12.81 28.52
CA MET A 206 5.46 -13.97 29.10
C MET A 206 4.48 -15.03 29.63
N SER A 207 3.35 -14.63 30.18
CA SER A 207 2.32 -15.57 30.68
C SER A 207 1.81 -16.52 29.59
N THR A 208 1.78 -16.09 28.34
CA THR A 208 1.30 -16.88 27.21
C THR A 208 2.24 -18.04 26.83
N VAL A 209 3.52 -17.91 27.13
CA VAL A 209 4.55 -18.90 26.80
C VAL A 209 5.10 -19.66 28.01
N TRP A 210 4.70 -19.28 29.23
CA TRP A 210 5.22 -19.80 30.49
C TRP A 210 5.15 -21.33 30.55
N ALA A 211 3.97 -21.91 30.33
CA ALA A 211 3.76 -23.35 30.41
C ALA A 211 4.62 -24.12 29.38
N LYS A 212 4.81 -23.55 28.19
CA LYS A 212 5.69 -24.18 27.17
C LYS A 212 7.15 -24.10 27.56
N ALA A 213 7.59 -22.98 28.13
CA ALA A 213 8.97 -22.80 28.61
C ALA A 213 9.27 -23.76 29.75
N GLU A 214 8.34 -23.84 30.72
CA GLU A 214 8.45 -24.77 31.87
C GLU A 214 8.53 -26.24 31.43
N ALA A 215 7.64 -26.66 30.51
CA ALA A 215 7.66 -28.03 29.95
C ALA A 215 8.97 -28.40 29.25
N LYS A 216 9.66 -27.40 28.66
CA LYS A 216 11.01 -27.59 28.07
C LYS A 216 12.16 -27.36 29.03
N GLY A 217 11.91 -26.96 30.29
CA GLY A 217 12.94 -26.58 31.24
C GLY A 217 13.75 -25.34 30.80
N ILE A 218 13.14 -24.41 30.06
CA ILE A 218 13.78 -23.18 29.61
C ILE A 218 13.77 -22.17 30.74
N ASP A 219 14.92 -21.57 31.03
CA ASP A 219 15.06 -20.43 31.97
C ASP A 219 14.49 -19.15 31.31
N LEU A 220 13.26 -18.79 31.70
CA LEU A 220 12.55 -17.64 31.16
C LEU A 220 12.61 -16.48 32.19
N SER A 221 13.29 -15.39 31.82
CA SER A 221 13.51 -14.26 32.73
C SER A 221 13.19 -12.91 32.08
N ALA A 222 12.87 -11.90 32.91
CA ALA A 222 12.71 -10.53 32.46
C ALA A 222 13.43 -9.56 33.40
N GLU A 223 14.11 -8.61 32.79
CA GLU A 223 14.74 -7.45 33.45
C GLU A 223 14.10 -6.18 32.90
N CYS A 224 13.16 -5.63 33.67
CA CYS A 224 12.42 -4.42 33.33
C CYS A 224 12.24 -3.57 34.59
N ASP A 225 12.64 -2.31 34.54
CA ASP A 225 12.31 -1.35 35.59
C ASP A 225 10.80 -1.09 35.55
N GLY A 226 10.12 -1.38 36.67
CA GLY A 226 8.67 -1.19 36.82
C GLY A 226 8.19 0.26 36.70
N ALA A 227 9.11 1.24 36.71
CA ALA A 227 8.80 2.65 36.53
C ALA A 227 8.70 3.07 35.05
N ILE A 228 9.14 2.23 34.10
CA ILE A 228 9.13 2.57 32.67
C ILE A 228 7.71 2.56 32.14
N THR A 229 7.21 3.73 31.76
CA THR A 229 5.96 3.91 31.01
C THR A 229 6.24 4.33 29.58
N VAL A 230 5.44 3.83 28.65
CA VAL A 230 5.57 4.10 27.20
C VAL A 230 4.17 4.26 26.62
N GLN A 231 4.04 5.15 25.64
CA GLN A 231 2.81 5.32 24.87
C GLN A 231 2.64 4.15 23.90
N HIS A 232 1.80 3.17 24.24
CA HIS A 232 1.57 1.99 23.40
C HIS A 232 0.16 1.42 23.63
N ASP A 233 -0.25 0.48 22.82
CA ASP A 233 -1.42 -0.34 23.06
C ASP A 233 -0.99 -1.60 23.84
N PRO A 234 -1.31 -1.72 25.15
CA PRO A 234 -0.81 -2.84 25.97
C PRO A 234 -1.20 -4.21 25.43
N LYS A 235 -2.45 -4.35 24.97
CA LYS A 235 -2.97 -5.60 24.46
C LYS A 235 -2.25 -6.07 23.19
N TRP A 236 -2.10 -5.17 22.22
CA TRP A 236 -1.47 -5.53 20.96
C TRP A 236 0.05 -5.61 21.06
N THR A 237 0.66 -4.81 21.92
CA THR A 237 2.10 -4.92 22.21
C THR A 237 2.42 -6.23 22.91
N ALA A 238 1.58 -6.66 23.89
CA ALA A 238 1.71 -7.97 24.52
C ALA A 238 1.57 -9.12 23.49
N GLU A 239 0.65 -9.01 22.55
CA GLU A 239 0.50 -9.96 21.44
C GLU A 239 1.76 -10.01 20.54
N ALA A 240 2.33 -8.85 20.19
CA ALA A 240 3.54 -8.78 19.37
C ALA A 240 4.75 -9.39 20.08
N ILE A 241 4.98 -9.03 21.36
CA ILE A 241 6.05 -9.59 22.19
C ILE A 241 5.80 -11.08 22.40
N GLY A 242 4.56 -11.52 22.63
CA GLY A 242 4.19 -12.94 22.80
C GLY A 242 4.50 -13.78 21.57
N ASN A 243 4.28 -13.27 20.37
CA ASN A 243 4.65 -13.95 19.12
C ASN A 243 6.18 -14.13 18.98
N ILE A 244 6.97 -13.16 19.43
CA ILE A 244 8.44 -13.25 19.42
C ILE A 244 8.90 -14.25 20.48
N LEU A 245 8.31 -14.19 21.69
CA LEU A 245 8.61 -15.13 22.78
C LEU A 245 8.23 -16.57 22.45
N ASP A 246 7.10 -16.81 21.76
CA ASP A 246 6.71 -18.14 21.32
C ASP A 246 7.75 -18.72 20.35
N ASN A 247 8.29 -17.92 19.45
CA ASN A 247 9.40 -18.32 18.60
C ASN A 247 10.68 -18.58 19.41
N ALA A 248 11.04 -17.72 20.35
CA ALA A 248 12.21 -17.88 21.20
C ALA A 248 12.15 -19.23 21.98
N VAL A 249 11.03 -19.50 22.65
CA VAL A 249 10.80 -20.76 23.37
C VAL A 249 10.78 -21.97 22.43
N LYS A 250 10.17 -21.82 21.27
CA LYS A 250 10.06 -22.89 20.27
C LYS A 250 11.42 -23.34 19.73
N TYR A 251 12.28 -22.39 19.37
CA TYR A 251 13.57 -22.67 18.74
C TYR A 251 14.74 -22.80 19.71
N THR A 252 14.50 -22.57 21.00
CA THR A 252 15.48 -22.89 22.06
C THR A 252 15.40 -24.35 22.44
N SER A 253 16.55 -24.98 22.59
CA SER A 253 16.68 -26.38 23.07
C SER A 253 16.27 -26.49 24.54
N PRO A 254 15.82 -27.69 25.00
CA PRO A 254 15.58 -27.94 26.43
C PRO A 254 16.76 -27.52 27.30
N GLY A 255 16.46 -26.84 28.43
CA GLY A 255 17.49 -26.32 29.34
C GLY A 255 18.17 -25.03 28.89
N GLY A 256 17.77 -24.47 27.75
CA GLY A 256 18.26 -23.15 27.28
C GLY A 256 17.67 -21.97 28.03
N LYS A 257 17.94 -20.77 27.52
CA LYS A 257 17.52 -19.52 28.14
C LYS A 257 16.78 -18.61 27.17
N VAL A 258 15.75 -17.92 27.69
CA VAL A 258 15.05 -16.81 27.02
C VAL A 258 14.96 -15.64 27.99
N ALA A 259 15.55 -14.50 27.60
CA ALA A 259 15.61 -13.33 28.47
C ALA A 259 14.98 -12.11 27.76
N VAL A 260 14.17 -11.37 28.52
CA VAL A 260 13.62 -10.08 28.07
C VAL A 260 14.34 -8.97 28.83
N THR A 261 14.94 -8.00 28.11
CA THR A 261 15.58 -6.83 28.76
C THR A 261 15.02 -5.55 28.17
N VAL A 262 14.74 -4.57 29.04
CA VAL A 262 14.19 -3.27 28.64
C VAL A 262 15.23 -2.19 28.87
N ARG A 263 15.45 -1.37 27.84
CA ARG A 263 16.41 -0.26 27.89
C ARG A 263 15.78 1.00 27.31
N PRO A 264 15.53 2.04 28.11
CA PRO A 264 15.06 3.33 27.59
C PRO A 264 16.19 4.02 26.79
N TRP A 265 15.83 4.59 25.64
CA TRP A 265 16.67 5.45 24.81
C TRP A 265 16.00 6.82 24.66
N GLN A 266 16.67 7.74 23.99
CA GLN A 266 16.21 9.13 23.88
C GLN A 266 14.86 9.29 23.18
N PHE A 267 14.57 8.49 22.14
CA PHE A 267 13.34 8.56 21.34
C PHE A 267 12.55 7.25 21.32
N TYR A 268 13.14 6.19 21.82
CA TYR A 268 12.54 4.86 21.83
C TYR A 268 12.86 4.12 23.11
N THR A 269 11.93 3.32 23.57
CA THR A 269 12.22 2.29 24.57
C THR A 269 12.44 0.96 23.84
N ARG A 270 13.61 0.35 24.03
CA ARG A 270 14.00 -0.89 23.40
C ARG A 270 13.72 -2.08 24.31
N VAL A 271 12.99 -3.07 23.77
CA VAL A 271 12.74 -4.36 24.42
C VAL A 271 13.51 -5.42 23.64
N ASP A 272 14.53 -5.99 24.25
CA ASP A 272 15.32 -7.09 23.66
C ASP A 272 14.77 -8.43 24.16
N ILE A 273 14.41 -9.31 23.25
CA ILE A 273 14.05 -10.70 23.51
C ILE A 273 15.20 -11.54 22.96
N THR A 274 15.99 -12.13 23.85
CA THR A 274 17.19 -12.91 23.53
C THR A 274 16.98 -14.37 23.88
N ASP A 275 17.25 -15.25 22.94
CA ASP A 275 17.22 -16.69 23.13
C ASP A 275 18.61 -17.31 22.88
N THR A 276 18.83 -18.52 23.41
CA THR A 276 20.01 -19.34 23.17
C THR A 276 19.70 -20.51 22.22
N GLY A 277 18.87 -20.23 21.22
CA GLY A 277 18.38 -21.23 20.27
C GLY A 277 19.32 -21.47 19.09
N ILE A 278 18.77 -22.02 18.04
CA ILE A 278 19.51 -22.42 16.82
C ILE A 278 20.13 -21.25 16.06
N GLY A 279 19.63 -20.01 16.28
CA GLY A 279 20.03 -18.83 15.51
C GLY A 279 19.40 -18.78 14.11
N ILE A 280 19.62 -17.65 13.43
CA ILE A 280 19.10 -17.34 12.10
C ILE A 280 20.27 -16.89 11.23
N PRO A 281 20.49 -17.47 10.05
CA PRO A 281 21.43 -16.95 9.05
C PRO A 281 21.11 -15.51 8.64
N GLU A 282 22.13 -14.68 8.41
CA GLU A 282 21.97 -13.26 8.09
C GLU A 282 21.16 -13.04 6.81
N GLU A 283 21.25 -13.94 5.84
CA GLU A 283 20.49 -13.92 4.59
C GLU A 283 18.97 -13.95 4.80
N TYR A 284 18.48 -14.49 5.93
CA TYR A 284 17.04 -14.61 6.23
C TYR A 284 16.49 -13.48 7.11
N TYR A 285 17.30 -12.49 7.53
CA TYR A 285 16.85 -11.44 8.45
C TYR A 285 15.68 -10.61 7.95
N ASN A 286 15.58 -10.39 6.64
CA ASN A 286 14.45 -9.70 6.03
C ASN A 286 13.26 -10.65 5.80
N ASP A 287 13.54 -11.90 5.49
CA ASP A 287 12.53 -12.88 5.11
C ASP A 287 11.73 -13.40 6.31
N VAL A 288 12.33 -13.44 7.52
CA VAL A 288 11.64 -13.93 8.73
C VAL A 288 10.41 -13.09 9.11
N PHE A 289 10.30 -11.86 8.60
CA PHE A 289 9.14 -10.99 8.77
C PHE A 289 8.10 -11.10 7.65
N GLN A 290 8.38 -11.90 6.61
CA GLN A 290 7.40 -12.16 5.55
C GLN A 290 6.33 -13.14 6.04
N ARG A 291 5.12 -13.00 5.50
CA ARG A 291 4.01 -13.90 5.82
C ARG A 291 4.28 -15.30 5.30
N PHE A 292 3.96 -16.31 6.12
CA PHE A 292 4.13 -17.73 5.83
C PHE A 292 5.59 -18.18 5.61
N TYR A 293 6.55 -17.28 5.82
CA TYR A 293 7.95 -17.63 5.66
C TYR A 293 8.42 -18.56 6.78
N ARG A 294 9.17 -19.55 6.40
CA ARG A 294 9.84 -20.52 7.29
C ARG A 294 11.16 -20.93 6.65
N ALA A 295 12.23 -20.76 7.39
CA ALA A 295 13.54 -21.20 6.91
C ALA A 295 13.55 -22.72 6.66
N PRO A 296 14.23 -23.20 5.60
CA PRO A 296 14.24 -24.63 5.24
C PRO A 296 14.63 -25.55 6.39
N GLU A 297 15.56 -25.11 7.24
CA GLU A 297 16.09 -25.87 8.38
C GLU A 297 15.05 -26.16 9.46
N VAL A 298 14.02 -25.30 9.56
CA VAL A 298 12.95 -25.42 10.55
C VAL A 298 11.59 -25.74 9.93
N ALA A 299 11.55 -26.06 8.65
CA ALA A 299 10.30 -26.36 7.94
C ALA A 299 9.54 -27.57 8.53
N ALA A 300 10.24 -28.53 9.15
CA ALA A 300 9.63 -29.69 9.80
C ALA A 300 9.01 -29.38 11.19
N GLN A 301 9.40 -28.27 11.85
CA GLN A 301 8.86 -27.91 13.16
C GLN A 301 7.44 -27.35 13.03
N GLU A 302 6.68 -27.32 14.13
CA GLU A 302 5.33 -26.72 14.13
C GLU A 302 5.38 -25.21 13.83
N GLY A 303 4.33 -24.70 13.20
CA GLY A 303 4.13 -23.26 12.98
C GLY A 303 3.67 -22.92 11.57
N VAL A 304 3.06 -21.75 11.43
CA VAL A 304 2.46 -21.28 10.19
C VAL A 304 3.30 -20.18 9.50
N GLY A 305 4.24 -19.56 10.23
CA GLY A 305 5.05 -18.46 9.69
C GLY A 305 4.31 -17.11 9.67
N LEU A 306 3.36 -16.91 10.59
CA LEU A 306 2.60 -15.65 10.71
C LEU A 306 2.96 -14.82 11.94
N GLY A 307 3.59 -15.40 12.96
CA GLY A 307 3.83 -14.72 14.25
C GLY A 307 4.71 -13.48 14.12
N LEU A 308 5.87 -13.57 13.47
CA LEU A 308 6.77 -12.43 13.29
C LEU A 308 6.21 -11.38 12.33
N TYR A 309 5.49 -11.80 11.30
CA TYR A 309 4.77 -10.88 10.42
C TYR A 309 3.75 -10.04 11.19
N LEU A 310 2.92 -10.68 12.02
CA LEU A 310 1.95 -10.00 12.88
C LEU A 310 2.64 -9.08 13.89
N ALA A 311 3.70 -9.55 14.55
CA ALA A 311 4.47 -8.74 15.49
C ALA A 311 5.01 -7.47 14.83
N ASN A 312 5.63 -7.60 13.67
CA ASN A 312 6.16 -6.46 12.91
C ASN A 312 5.05 -5.50 12.46
N GLY A 313 3.94 -6.02 11.96
CA GLY A 313 2.78 -5.21 11.57
C GLY A 313 2.16 -4.42 12.73
N ILE A 314 2.02 -5.04 13.91
CA ILE A 314 1.50 -4.40 15.13
C ILE A 314 2.42 -3.27 15.60
N ILE A 315 3.73 -3.53 15.69
CA ILE A 315 4.71 -2.55 16.16
C ILE A 315 4.86 -1.37 15.18
N THR A 316 4.91 -1.66 13.88
CA THR A 316 5.00 -0.62 12.84
C THR A 316 3.79 0.32 12.87
N ARG A 317 2.59 -0.19 13.12
CA ARG A 317 1.39 0.65 13.26
C ARG A 317 1.41 1.55 14.51
N GLN A 318 2.19 1.18 15.52
CA GLN A 318 2.46 2.01 16.70
C GLN A 318 3.66 2.94 16.50
N LYS A 319 4.13 3.12 15.25
CA LYS A 319 5.30 3.93 14.85
C LYS A 319 6.63 3.42 15.43
N GLY A 320 6.65 2.16 15.85
CA GLY A 320 7.85 1.42 16.25
C GLY A 320 8.43 0.60 15.11
N TYR A 321 9.46 -0.16 15.42
CA TYR A 321 10.04 -1.13 14.48
C TYR A 321 10.67 -2.30 15.23
N ILE A 322 10.93 -3.41 14.52
CA ILE A 322 11.61 -4.59 15.05
C ILE A 322 12.91 -4.81 14.26
N SER A 323 13.98 -5.12 14.96
CA SER A 323 15.23 -5.57 14.35
C SER A 323 15.63 -6.94 14.88
N VAL A 324 16.43 -7.66 14.10
CA VAL A 324 16.96 -8.98 14.47
C VAL A 324 18.49 -8.96 14.42
N LYS A 325 19.13 -9.58 15.39
CA LYS A 325 20.54 -9.88 15.40
C LYS A 325 20.71 -11.33 15.87
N SER A 326 21.37 -12.15 15.08
CA SER A 326 21.47 -13.57 15.36
C SER A 326 22.81 -14.14 14.90
N LYS A 327 23.18 -15.26 15.48
CA LYS A 327 24.30 -16.06 15.00
C LYS A 327 23.92 -17.54 15.12
N VAL A 328 24.09 -18.25 14.03
CA VAL A 328 23.75 -19.68 13.95
C VAL A 328 24.51 -20.46 15.04
N GLY A 329 23.77 -21.23 15.83
CA GLY A 329 24.26 -22.00 16.96
C GLY A 329 24.51 -21.25 18.27
N GLU A 330 24.35 -19.88 18.28
CA GLU A 330 24.52 -19.09 19.50
C GLU A 330 23.20 -18.47 19.99
N GLY A 331 22.21 -18.33 19.12
CA GLY A 331 20.88 -17.79 19.44
C GLY A 331 20.52 -16.53 18.69
N THR A 332 19.38 -15.93 19.06
CA THR A 332 18.81 -14.77 18.41
C THR A 332 18.42 -13.70 19.42
N THR A 333 18.58 -12.45 19.04
CA THR A 333 18.00 -11.28 19.74
C THR A 333 17.07 -10.55 18.80
N PHE A 334 15.79 -10.51 19.12
CA PHE A 334 14.83 -9.60 18.51
C PHE A 334 14.70 -8.34 19.38
N SER A 335 14.92 -7.18 18.79
CA SER A 335 14.80 -5.89 19.46
C SER A 335 13.56 -5.16 18.97
N VAL A 336 12.60 -4.94 19.86
CA VAL A 336 11.38 -4.16 19.62
C VAL A 336 11.59 -2.74 20.09
N TYR A 337 11.35 -1.77 19.21
CA TYR A 337 11.50 -0.34 19.52
C TYR A 337 10.12 0.30 19.56
N LEU A 338 9.72 0.80 20.73
CA LEU A 338 8.50 1.56 20.97
C LEU A 338 8.85 3.04 21.10
N LEU A 339 8.07 3.90 20.47
CA LEU A 339 8.28 5.35 20.55
C LEU A 339 8.01 5.82 21.98
N SER A 340 8.99 6.53 22.57
CA SER A 340 8.93 7.04 23.97
C SER A 340 8.20 8.37 24.04
#